data_9347ee36f986d3cc81fb2ae53b0dd207
#
_entry.id   9347ee36f986d3cc81fb2ae53b0dd207
#
_cell.length_a   1.000
_cell.length_b   1.000
_cell.length_c   1.000
_cell.angle_alpha   90.00
_cell.angle_beta   90.00
_cell.angle_gamma   90.00
#
_symmetry.space_group_name_H-M   'P 1'
#
loop_
_entity.id
_entity.type
_entity.pdbx_description
1 polymer ?
#
loop_
_entity_poly.entity_id
_entity_poly.type
_entity_poly.pdbx_seq_one_letter_code
_entity_poly.pdbx_strand_id
1 'polypeptide(L)'
;MYQLVATDMDETFLGHDHAVPQANIDAILRMRELGVLFVPASGRAYGSIMNSLRNLPPACLEGSYVISYNGGCINRVGEDKPIIASRMPFEVVERLFNHAVFLGDIGMHIYTQAGDIWGYNITQSELDYLAGHMDLKILPGDSIEFLRDVPLSKCLYVYENLDLLHELALTMDPALTEGLSTTFSSGRYYEFNPTGVDKGSGLRALAEMLGIDIADTIACGDSANDMAMLEAAGVGVVVSNATPDAVAISDYQAKASCDDGVFVEVLEHFIEPEHR
;
A
#
# COMPACT_ATOMS: atom_id res chain seq x y z
N MET A 1 0.33 22.69 13.23
CA MET A 1 1.68 22.05 13.10
C MET A 1 1.44 20.60 12.69
N TYR A 2 2.13 20.13 11.65
CA TYR A 2 1.92 18.74 11.20
C TYR A 2 2.37 17.74 12.26
N GLN A 3 1.55 16.71 12.47
CA GLN A 3 1.73 15.72 13.55
C GLN A 3 2.01 14.32 13.01
N LEU A 4 1.70 14.05 11.74
CA LEU A 4 1.84 12.77 11.09
C LEU A 4 2.28 12.94 9.64
N VAL A 5 3.28 12.14 9.23
CA VAL A 5 3.69 11.99 7.83
C VAL A 5 3.46 10.54 7.42
N ALA A 6 2.52 10.33 6.48
CA ALA A 6 2.29 9.04 5.85
C ALA A 6 3.02 8.97 4.50
N THR A 7 3.56 7.83 4.14
CA THR A 7 4.30 7.68 2.88
C THR A 7 4.03 6.35 2.21
N ASP A 8 3.90 6.37 0.89
CA ASP A 8 4.09 5.16 0.11
C ASP A 8 5.52 4.63 0.28
N MET A 9 5.70 3.35 -0.06
CA MET A 9 6.98 2.65 0.11
C MET A 9 7.77 2.62 -1.19
N ASP A 10 7.26 1.95 -2.21
CA ASP A 10 7.98 1.68 -3.45
C ASP A 10 8.06 2.94 -4.32
N GLU A 11 9.24 3.28 -4.83
CA GLU A 11 9.47 4.46 -5.68
C GLU A 11 9.09 5.82 -5.03
N THR A 12 8.81 5.84 -3.71
CA THR A 12 8.59 7.04 -2.91
C THR A 12 9.57 7.11 -1.73
N PHE A 13 9.42 6.22 -0.75
CA PHE A 13 10.27 6.13 0.42
C PHE A 13 11.50 5.25 0.19
N LEU A 14 11.34 4.16 -0.55
CA LEU A 14 12.40 3.26 -1.01
C LEU A 14 12.88 3.72 -2.39
N GLY A 15 14.19 3.73 -2.58
CA GLY A 15 14.80 3.93 -3.89
C GLY A 15 14.58 2.73 -4.82
N HIS A 16 14.98 2.87 -6.08
CA HIS A 16 14.90 1.80 -7.08
C HIS A 16 15.68 0.54 -6.70
N ASP A 17 16.64 0.63 -5.79
CA ASP A 17 17.37 -0.51 -5.20
C ASP A 17 16.66 -1.15 -4.01
N HIS A 18 15.43 -0.70 -3.71
CA HIS A 18 14.62 -1.08 -2.54
C HIS A 18 15.28 -0.77 -1.18
N ALA A 19 16.28 0.09 -1.15
CA ALA A 19 16.88 0.60 0.09
C ALA A 19 16.26 1.95 0.48
N VAL A 20 16.35 2.29 1.76
CA VAL A 20 15.97 3.61 2.24
C VAL A 20 17.17 4.53 2.12
N PRO A 21 17.10 5.65 1.37
CA PRO A 21 18.16 6.66 1.33
C PRO A 21 18.53 7.15 2.73
N GLN A 22 19.82 7.32 3.02
CA GLN A 22 20.27 7.80 4.33
C GLN A 22 19.67 9.16 4.68
N ALA A 23 19.49 10.04 3.70
CA ALA A 23 18.85 11.34 3.87
C ALA A 23 17.42 11.24 4.41
N ASN A 24 16.64 10.23 3.96
CA ASN A 24 15.31 9.95 4.50
C ASN A 24 15.39 9.53 5.97
N ILE A 25 16.35 8.67 6.32
CA ILE A 25 16.53 8.20 7.70
C ILE A 25 16.82 9.37 8.65
N ASP A 26 17.75 10.23 8.27
CA ASP A 26 18.16 11.39 9.08
C ASP A 26 16.99 12.38 9.26
N ALA A 27 16.25 12.65 8.18
CA ALA A 27 15.08 13.51 8.22
C ALA A 27 13.97 12.95 9.13
N ILE A 28 13.68 11.63 9.03
CA ILE A 28 12.68 10.99 9.89
C ILE A 28 13.10 11.06 11.36
N LEU A 29 14.35 10.77 11.68
CA LEU A 29 14.84 10.88 13.06
C LEU A 29 14.61 12.29 13.60
N ARG A 30 14.88 13.32 12.78
CA ARG A 30 14.62 14.71 13.17
C ARG A 30 13.14 15.00 13.35
N MET A 31 12.27 14.52 12.44
CA MET A 31 10.82 14.63 12.56
C MET A 31 10.31 13.99 13.87
N ARG A 32 10.84 12.81 14.22
CA ARG A 32 10.49 12.10 15.46
C ARG A 32 10.89 12.87 16.72
N GLU A 33 12.06 13.52 16.73
CA GLU A 33 12.47 14.43 17.80
C GLU A 33 11.50 15.62 17.98
N LEU A 34 10.90 16.08 16.88
CA LEU A 34 9.88 17.14 16.86
C LEU A 34 8.47 16.65 17.20
N GLY A 35 8.31 15.35 17.48
CA GLY A 35 7.03 14.73 17.85
C GLY A 35 6.14 14.36 16.67
N VAL A 36 6.65 14.37 15.44
CA VAL A 36 5.91 13.97 14.24
C VAL A 36 5.96 12.45 14.06
N LEU A 37 4.81 11.81 13.87
CA LEU A 37 4.71 10.39 13.58
C LEU A 37 5.08 10.11 12.12
N PHE A 38 5.94 9.12 11.90
CA PHE A 38 6.24 8.57 10.57
C PHE A 38 5.46 7.28 10.36
N VAL A 39 4.65 7.20 9.29
CA VAL A 39 3.70 6.11 9.02
C VAL A 39 3.88 5.58 7.59
N PRO A 40 4.49 4.40 7.42
CA PRO A 40 4.49 3.72 6.12
C PRO A 40 3.08 3.29 5.71
N ALA A 41 2.73 3.48 4.42
CA ALA A 41 1.45 3.12 3.81
C ALA A 41 1.67 2.40 2.48
N SER A 42 1.25 1.14 2.37
CA SER A 42 1.50 0.32 1.18
C SER A 42 0.37 -0.64 0.86
N GLY A 43 0.31 -1.10 -0.40
CA GLY A 43 -0.52 -2.24 -0.82
C GLY A 43 -0.04 -3.59 -0.28
N ARG A 44 1.17 -3.65 0.27
CA ARG A 44 1.81 -4.86 0.82
C ARG A 44 1.20 -5.24 2.18
N ALA A 45 1.41 -6.50 2.57
CA ALA A 45 1.11 -6.97 3.94
C ALA A 45 2.03 -6.33 4.97
N TYR A 46 1.58 -6.17 6.21
CA TYR A 46 2.35 -5.62 7.33
C TYR A 46 3.74 -6.25 7.48
N GLY A 47 3.82 -7.59 7.49
CA GLY A 47 5.11 -8.30 7.62
C GLY A 47 6.09 -8.00 6.47
N SER A 48 5.59 -7.83 5.24
CA SER A 48 6.41 -7.45 4.08
C SER A 48 6.95 -6.02 4.22
N ILE A 49 6.11 -5.08 4.67
CA ILE A 49 6.53 -3.69 4.95
C ILE A 49 7.62 -3.68 6.01
N MET A 50 7.39 -4.35 7.15
CA MET A 50 8.36 -4.41 8.25
C MET A 50 9.68 -5.08 7.85
N ASN A 51 9.64 -6.08 6.97
CA ASN A 51 10.85 -6.68 6.43
C ASN A 51 11.67 -5.69 5.58
N SER A 52 11.03 -4.87 4.76
CA SER A 52 11.70 -3.80 4.00
C SER A 52 12.33 -2.75 4.92
N LEU A 53 11.70 -2.49 6.07
CA LEU A 53 12.14 -1.48 7.05
C LEU A 53 13.06 -2.02 8.14
N ARG A 54 13.46 -3.30 8.08
CA ARG A 54 14.26 -3.99 9.15
C ARG A 54 15.60 -3.34 9.47
N ASN A 55 16.16 -2.58 8.53
CA ASN A 55 17.45 -1.90 8.69
C ASN A 55 17.30 -0.45 9.19
N LEU A 56 16.07 0.07 9.37
CA LEU A 56 15.88 1.39 9.94
C LEU A 56 16.26 1.40 11.44
N PRO A 57 16.83 2.50 11.94
CA PRO A 57 16.95 2.71 13.37
C PRO A 57 15.57 2.55 14.06
N PRO A 58 15.48 1.81 15.18
CA PRO A 58 14.20 1.61 15.88
C PRO A 58 13.46 2.91 16.20
N ALA A 59 14.19 3.99 16.49
CA ALA A 59 13.63 5.30 16.78
C ALA A 59 12.77 5.88 15.64
N CYS A 60 13.00 5.48 14.37
CA CYS A 60 12.17 5.91 13.25
C CYS A 60 10.71 5.44 13.39
N LEU A 61 10.52 4.24 13.94
CA LEU A 61 9.24 3.55 13.98
C LEU A 61 8.67 3.35 15.40
N GLU A 62 9.41 3.72 16.44
CA GLU A 62 8.98 3.52 17.84
C GLU A 62 7.63 4.20 18.11
N GLY A 63 6.65 3.43 18.61
CA GLY A 63 5.30 3.92 18.90
C GLY A 63 4.48 4.33 17.67
N SER A 64 4.94 4.01 16.47
CA SER A 64 4.27 4.34 15.21
C SER A 64 3.34 3.22 14.74
N TYR A 65 2.78 3.43 13.54
CA TYR A 65 1.80 2.57 12.89
C TYR A 65 2.20 2.29 11.45
N VAL A 66 1.58 1.27 10.86
CA VAL A 66 1.73 0.92 9.45
C VAL A 66 0.35 0.77 8.85
N ILE A 67 0.10 1.43 7.73
CA ILE A 67 -1.09 1.26 6.90
C ILE A 67 -0.73 0.23 5.81
N SER A 68 -1.37 -0.93 5.86
CA SER A 68 -1.12 -2.05 4.93
C SER A 68 -2.35 -2.36 4.10
N TYR A 69 -2.17 -3.15 3.02
CA TYR A 69 -3.24 -3.54 2.10
C TYR A 69 -4.04 -2.34 1.55
N ASN A 70 -3.33 -1.25 1.15
CA ASN A 70 -3.94 -0.01 0.66
C ASN A 70 -4.97 0.57 1.64
N GLY A 71 -4.69 0.58 2.95
CA GLY A 71 -5.65 1.07 3.96
C GLY A 71 -6.52 -0.01 4.57
N GLY A 72 -6.46 -1.24 4.05
CA GLY A 72 -7.27 -2.38 4.52
C GLY A 72 -6.93 -2.82 5.94
N CYS A 73 -5.69 -2.60 6.40
CA CYS A 73 -5.28 -2.90 7.75
C CYS A 73 -4.38 -1.80 8.31
N ILE A 74 -4.51 -1.53 9.61
CA ILE A 74 -3.62 -0.66 10.37
C ILE A 74 -3.06 -1.46 11.54
N ASN A 75 -1.75 -1.59 11.59
CA ASN A 75 -1.05 -2.24 12.70
C ASN A 75 -0.26 -1.21 13.50
N ARG A 76 -0.16 -1.40 14.80
CA ARG A 76 0.90 -0.75 15.58
C ARG A 76 2.22 -1.46 15.32
N VAL A 77 3.29 -0.71 15.19
CA VAL A 77 4.62 -1.29 14.99
C VAL A 77 4.98 -2.22 16.16
N GLY A 78 5.37 -3.44 15.81
CA GLY A 78 5.67 -4.51 16.79
C GLY A 78 4.47 -5.38 17.17
N GLU A 79 3.28 -5.14 16.61
CA GLU A 79 2.08 -5.94 16.84
C GLU A 79 1.59 -6.56 15.51
N ASP A 80 1.59 -7.89 15.42
CA ASP A 80 1.18 -8.60 14.18
C ASP A 80 -0.33 -8.49 13.93
N LYS A 81 -1.12 -8.34 15.01
CA LYS A 81 -2.57 -8.22 14.89
C LYS A 81 -2.96 -6.78 14.54
N PRO A 82 -3.70 -6.55 13.46
CA PRO A 82 -4.17 -5.21 13.12
C PRO A 82 -5.15 -4.68 14.18
N ILE A 83 -5.06 -3.38 14.48
CA ILE A 83 -5.99 -2.65 15.34
C ILE A 83 -7.23 -2.18 14.57
N ILE A 84 -7.06 -1.91 13.28
CA ILE A 84 -8.16 -1.66 12.33
C ILE A 84 -7.97 -2.63 11.17
N ALA A 85 -9.04 -3.30 10.76
CA ALA A 85 -9.00 -4.21 9.62
C ALA A 85 -10.32 -4.19 8.86
N SER A 86 -10.25 -3.94 7.56
CA SER A 86 -11.34 -4.16 6.61
C SER A 86 -11.35 -5.63 6.21
N ARG A 87 -12.53 -6.21 6.11
CA ARG A 87 -12.70 -7.60 5.73
C ARG A 87 -13.36 -7.71 4.37
N MET A 88 -12.73 -8.46 3.46
CA MET A 88 -13.37 -8.90 2.23
C MET A 88 -14.26 -10.12 2.52
N PRO A 89 -15.57 -10.10 2.19
CA PRO A 89 -16.43 -11.26 2.37
C PRO A 89 -15.94 -12.46 1.56
N PHE A 90 -16.00 -13.66 2.15
CA PHE A 90 -15.56 -14.90 1.47
C PHE A 90 -16.29 -15.09 0.14
N GLU A 91 -17.59 -14.86 0.11
CA GLU A 91 -18.45 -15.05 -1.08
C GLU A 91 -18.03 -14.17 -2.25
N VAL A 92 -17.48 -12.98 -1.95
CA VAL A 92 -16.93 -12.08 -2.97
C VAL A 92 -15.63 -12.64 -3.54
N VAL A 93 -14.73 -13.13 -2.68
CA VAL A 93 -13.48 -13.76 -3.12
C VAL A 93 -13.77 -15.05 -3.89
N GLU A 94 -14.72 -15.87 -3.42
CA GLU A 94 -15.14 -17.11 -4.09
C GLU A 94 -15.72 -16.83 -5.49
N ARG A 95 -16.52 -15.78 -5.64
CA ARG A 95 -17.05 -15.35 -6.94
C ARG A 95 -15.93 -14.97 -7.92
N LEU A 96 -14.95 -14.19 -7.48
CA LEU A 96 -13.79 -13.83 -8.29
C LEU A 96 -12.90 -15.06 -8.57
N PHE A 97 -12.71 -15.94 -7.60
CA PHE A 97 -11.96 -17.16 -7.77
C PHE A 97 -12.59 -18.08 -8.83
N ASN A 98 -13.90 -18.29 -8.75
CA ASN A 98 -14.62 -19.10 -9.74
C ASN A 98 -14.55 -18.48 -11.15
N HIS A 99 -14.52 -17.15 -11.25
CA HIS A 99 -14.30 -16.46 -12.51
C HIS A 99 -12.87 -16.69 -13.04
N ALA A 100 -11.82 -16.63 -12.21
CA ALA A 100 -10.46 -16.94 -12.61
C ALA A 100 -10.32 -18.42 -13.08
N VAL A 101 -10.97 -19.35 -12.36
CA VAL A 101 -11.04 -20.77 -12.77
C VAL A 101 -11.72 -20.92 -14.14
N PHE A 102 -12.83 -20.21 -14.36
CA PHE A 102 -13.54 -20.24 -15.65
C PHE A 102 -12.70 -19.71 -16.81
N LEU A 103 -11.93 -18.64 -16.60
CA LEU A 103 -11.03 -18.08 -17.63
C LEU A 103 -9.86 -19.01 -17.96
N GLY A 104 -9.33 -19.72 -16.96
CA GLY A 104 -8.34 -20.77 -17.10
C GLY A 104 -6.89 -20.34 -17.27
N ASP A 105 -6.64 -19.12 -17.71
CA ASP A 105 -5.30 -18.55 -17.94
C ASP A 105 -4.92 -17.40 -17.00
N ILE A 106 -5.85 -16.94 -16.18
CA ILE A 106 -5.61 -15.90 -15.16
C ILE A 106 -5.12 -16.53 -13.87
N GLY A 107 -4.00 -15.99 -13.35
CA GLY A 107 -3.56 -16.27 -11.98
C GLY A 107 -4.32 -15.41 -10.96
N MET A 108 -4.39 -15.88 -9.73
CA MET A 108 -5.03 -15.13 -8.64
C MET A 108 -4.23 -15.24 -7.34
N HIS A 109 -4.07 -14.12 -6.65
CA HIS A 109 -3.61 -14.10 -5.26
C HIS A 109 -4.77 -13.78 -4.33
N ILE A 110 -4.83 -14.45 -3.19
CA ILE A 110 -5.79 -14.21 -2.11
C ILE A 110 -5.00 -13.92 -0.84
N TYR A 111 -5.25 -12.75 -0.25
CA TYR A 111 -4.52 -12.26 0.93
C TYR A 111 -5.37 -12.40 2.19
N THR A 112 -4.80 -12.99 3.23
CA THR A 112 -5.41 -13.06 4.55
C THR A 112 -4.95 -11.90 5.43
N GLN A 113 -5.74 -11.52 6.44
CA GLN A 113 -5.32 -10.53 7.43
C GLN A 113 -4.12 -10.98 8.28
N ALA A 114 -3.89 -12.29 8.37
CA ALA A 114 -2.73 -12.86 9.05
C ALA A 114 -1.42 -12.75 8.25
N GLY A 115 -1.49 -12.27 6.99
CA GLY A 115 -0.32 -12.11 6.12
C GLY A 115 -0.04 -13.28 5.20
N ASP A 116 -0.82 -14.37 5.27
CA ASP A 116 -0.71 -15.47 4.30
C ASP A 116 -1.22 -15.03 2.93
N ILE A 117 -0.52 -15.46 1.89
CA ILE A 117 -0.88 -15.24 0.50
C ILE A 117 -1.06 -16.59 -0.19
N TRP A 118 -2.24 -16.82 -0.75
CA TRP A 118 -2.58 -18.02 -1.48
C TRP A 118 -2.66 -17.74 -2.98
N GLY A 119 -1.95 -18.53 -3.78
CA GLY A 119 -1.87 -18.40 -5.22
C GLY A 119 -2.58 -19.51 -5.98
N TYR A 120 -3.43 -19.14 -6.93
CA TYR A 120 -4.05 -20.02 -7.92
C TYR A 120 -3.43 -19.74 -9.29
N ASN A 121 -3.16 -20.79 -10.06
CA ASN A 121 -2.65 -20.72 -11.44
C ASN A 121 -1.44 -19.78 -11.60
N ILE A 122 -0.47 -19.92 -10.71
CA ILE A 122 0.70 -19.05 -10.65
C ILE A 122 1.78 -19.53 -11.62
N THR A 123 2.22 -18.63 -12.52
CA THR A 123 3.28 -18.92 -13.47
C THR A 123 4.66 -18.92 -12.81
N GLN A 124 5.65 -19.54 -13.48
CA GLN A 124 7.04 -19.50 -13.00
C GLN A 124 7.58 -18.06 -12.99
N SER A 125 7.21 -17.24 -13.98
CA SER A 125 7.57 -15.82 -14.02
C SER A 125 7.07 -15.04 -12.81
N GLU A 126 5.86 -15.34 -12.33
CA GLU A 126 5.32 -14.72 -11.11
C GLU A 126 6.07 -15.20 -9.86
N LEU A 127 6.39 -16.48 -9.75
CA LEU A 127 7.20 -17.01 -8.65
C LEU A 127 8.58 -16.37 -8.62
N ASP A 128 9.21 -16.19 -9.77
CA ASP A 128 10.53 -15.57 -9.89
C ASP A 128 10.47 -14.07 -9.50
N TYR A 129 9.38 -13.37 -9.88
CA TYR A 129 9.16 -11.98 -9.51
C TYR A 129 8.96 -11.80 -7.99
N LEU A 130 8.26 -12.74 -7.35
CA LEU A 130 8.00 -12.70 -5.91
C LEU A 130 9.17 -13.21 -5.07
N ALA A 131 10.14 -13.89 -5.69
CA ALA A 131 11.25 -14.54 -4.97
C ALA A 131 12.04 -13.55 -4.09
N GLY A 132 12.13 -13.84 -2.80
CA GLY A 132 12.81 -13.00 -1.81
C GLY A 132 11.99 -11.80 -1.30
N HIS A 133 10.81 -11.56 -1.85
CA HIS A 133 9.93 -10.45 -1.46
C HIS A 133 8.65 -10.92 -0.77
N MET A 134 8.08 -12.04 -1.21
CA MET A 134 6.82 -12.56 -0.71
C MET A 134 6.84 -14.09 -0.64
N ASP A 135 6.23 -14.66 0.39
CA ASP A 135 6.01 -16.10 0.53
C ASP A 135 4.58 -16.44 0.07
N LEU A 136 4.48 -17.02 -1.13
CA LEU A 136 3.22 -17.40 -1.75
C LEU A 136 2.98 -18.90 -1.56
N LYS A 137 1.86 -19.25 -0.96
CA LYS A 137 1.38 -20.63 -0.80
C LYS A 137 0.53 -21.02 -2.00
N ILE A 138 0.90 -22.08 -2.70
CA ILE A 138 0.11 -22.56 -3.84
C ILE A 138 -1.15 -23.25 -3.33
N LEU A 139 -2.31 -22.90 -3.91
CA LEU A 139 -3.59 -23.53 -3.62
C LEU A 139 -3.55 -25.04 -3.99
N PRO A 140 -4.07 -25.91 -3.14
CA PRO A 140 -4.01 -27.36 -3.37
C PRO A 140 -4.92 -27.86 -4.50
N GLY A 141 -5.73 -26.98 -5.12
CA GLY A 141 -6.67 -27.32 -6.18
C GLY A 141 -7.63 -26.17 -6.50
N ASP A 142 -8.72 -26.49 -7.15
CA ASP A 142 -9.70 -25.50 -7.65
C ASP A 142 -10.80 -25.17 -6.63
N SER A 143 -10.44 -25.07 -5.36
CA SER A 143 -11.36 -24.72 -4.27
C SER A 143 -10.65 -23.92 -3.20
N ILE A 144 -11.34 -22.89 -2.72
CA ILE A 144 -10.88 -22.03 -1.61
C ILE A 144 -11.74 -22.22 -0.34
N GLU A 145 -12.53 -23.27 -0.26
CA GLU A 145 -13.48 -23.51 0.85
C GLU A 145 -12.79 -23.50 2.23
N PHE A 146 -11.53 -23.94 2.31
CA PHE A 146 -10.75 -23.90 3.56
C PHE A 146 -10.45 -22.47 4.07
N LEU A 147 -10.68 -21.44 3.24
CA LEU A 147 -10.53 -20.02 3.61
C LEU A 147 -11.85 -19.40 4.10
N ARG A 148 -12.98 -20.11 4.14
CA ARG A 148 -14.32 -19.56 4.45
C ARG A 148 -14.37 -18.81 5.78
N ASP A 149 -13.72 -19.33 6.80
CA ASP A 149 -13.68 -18.73 8.13
C ASP A 149 -12.42 -17.91 8.38
N VAL A 150 -11.52 -17.81 7.40
CA VAL A 150 -10.30 -17.02 7.49
C VAL A 150 -10.59 -15.56 7.13
N PRO A 151 -10.19 -14.58 7.96
CA PRO A 151 -10.31 -13.17 7.61
C PRO A 151 -9.49 -12.83 6.37
N LEU A 152 -10.16 -12.45 5.28
CA LEU A 152 -9.54 -12.07 4.01
C LEU A 152 -9.44 -10.54 3.91
N SER A 153 -8.35 -10.04 3.33
CA SER A 153 -8.07 -8.61 3.16
C SER A 153 -8.39 -8.11 1.76
N LYS A 154 -7.82 -8.77 0.76
CA LYS A 154 -7.96 -8.44 -0.65
C LYS A 154 -7.70 -9.66 -1.52
N CYS A 155 -7.96 -9.53 -2.80
CA CYS A 155 -7.44 -10.44 -3.80
C CYS A 155 -7.02 -9.67 -5.05
N LEU A 156 -6.31 -10.33 -5.96
CA LEU A 156 -5.92 -9.75 -7.23
C LEU A 156 -5.84 -10.82 -8.31
N TYR A 157 -6.02 -10.39 -9.55
CA TYR A 157 -5.65 -11.17 -10.71
C TYR A 157 -4.24 -10.82 -11.15
N VAL A 158 -3.51 -11.81 -11.60
CA VAL A 158 -2.16 -11.66 -12.15
C VAL A 158 -2.12 -12.22 -13.56
N TYR A 159 -1.54 -11.43 -14.46
CA TYR A 159 -1.27 -11.83 -15.82
C TYR A 159 -0.05 -11.08 -16.37
N GLU A 160 0.78 -11.77 -17.15
CA GLU A 160 2.02 -11.17 -17.67
C GLU A 160 1.79 -10.06 -18.69
N ASN A 161 0.63 -10.08 -19.34
CA ASN A 161 0.24 -9.04 -20.31
C ASN A 161 -0.79 -8.11 -19.69
N LEU A 162 -0.34 -6.91 -19.31
CA LEU A 162 -1.17 -5.89 -18.67
C LEU A 162 -2.31 -5.41 -19.59
N ASP A 163 -2.10 -5.37 -20.91
CA ASP A 163 -3.16 -4.96 -21.85
C ASP A 163 -4.35 -5.92 -21.81
N LEU A 164 -4.09 -7.22 -21.63
CA LEU A 164 -5.16 -8.21 -21.46
C LEU A 164 -5.88 -8.07 -20.12
N LEU A 165 -5.19 -7.68 -19.05
CA LEU A 165 -5.85 -7.35 -17.78
C LEU A 165 -6.73 -6.10 -17.89
N HIS A 166 -6.29 -5.10 -18.64
CA HIS A 166 -7.12 -3.92 -18.93
C HIS A 166 -8.34 -4.29 -19.77
N GLU A 167 -8.19 -5.10 -20.80
CA GLU A 167 -9.30 -5.59 -21.61
C GLU A 167 -10.28 -6.43 -20.77
N LEU A 168 -9.76 -7.32 -19.92
CA LEU A 168 -10.57 -8.09 -18.97
C LEU A 168 -11.38 -7.17 -18.08
N ALA A 169 -10.76 -6.15 -17.47
CA ALA A 169 -11.43 -5.20 -16.58
C ALA A 169 -12.59 -4.45 -17.29
N LEU A 170 -12.41 -4.12 -18.59
CA LEU A 170 -13.45 -3.46 -19.38
C LEU A 170 -14.61 -4.40 -19.79
N THR A 171 -14.35 -5.70 -19.87
CA THR A 171 -15.31 -6.71 -20.37
C THR A 171 -15.92 -7.57 -19.29
N MET A 172 -15.37 -7.52 -18.06
CA MET A 172 -15.94 -8.24 -16.89
C MET A 172 -17.38 -7.83 -16.63
N ASP A 173 -18.20 -8.81 -16.24
CA ASP A 173 -19.53 -8.54 -15.72
C ASP A 173 -19.42 -7.62 -14.47
N PRO A 174 -20.06 -6.46 -14.47
CA PRO A 174 -20.03 -5.55 -13.31
C PRO A 174 -20.47 -6.19 -12.00
N ALA A 175 -21.31 -7.24 -12.05
CA ALA A 175 -21.71 -7.99 -10.87
C ALA A 175 -20.52 -8.69 -10.18
N LEU A 176 -19.43 -8.97 -10.89
CA LEU A 176 -18.22 -9.57 -10.30
C LEU A 176 -17.47 -8.59 -9.39
N THR A 177 -17.55 -7.30 -9.69
CA THR A 177 -16.85 -6.24 -8.96
C THR A 177 -17.78 -5.39 -8.08
N GLU A 178 -19.05 -5.78 -7.96
CA GLU A 178 -20.00 -5.08 -7.08
C GLU A 178 -19.51 -5.08 -5.62
N GLY A 179 -19.47 -3.90 -5.00
CA GLY A 179 -18.98 -3.70 -3.65
C GLY A 179 -17.46 -3.68 -3.52
N LEU A 180 -16.74 -3.53 -4.65
CA LEU A 180 -15.28 -3.48 -4.69
C LEU A 180 -14.77 -2.18 -5.29
N SER A 181 -13.63 -1.73 -4.79
CA SER A 181 -12.74 -0.79 -5.44
C SER A 181 -11.66 -1.57 -6.19
N THR A 182 -11.40 -1.20 -7.44
CA THR A 182 -10.42 -1.88 -8.27
C THR A 182 -9.30 -0.94 -8.69
N THR A 183 -8.07 -1.45 -8.77
CA THR A 183 -6.91 -0.67 -9.22
C THR A 183 -5.90 -1.57 -9.93
N PHE A 184 -5.04 -0.97 -10.74
CA PHE A 184 -3.90 -1.67 -11.33
C PHE A 184 -2.63 -1.33 -10.55
N SER A 185 -1.73 -2.30 -10.40
CA SER A 185 -0.45 -2.10 -9.74
C SER A 185 0.66 -2.96 -10.34
N SER A 186 1.92 -2.55 -10.10
CA SER A 186 3.14 -3.29 -10.47
C SER A 186 3.23 -3.73 -11.94
N GLY A 187 2.45 -3.10 -12.84
CA GLY A 187 2.42 -3.44 -14.27
C GLY A 187 1.96 -4.87 -14.59
N ARG A 188 1.36 -5.59 -13.62
CA ARG A 188 0.93 -7.00 -13.78
C ARG A 188 -0.27 -7.42 -12.96
N TYR A 189 -0.82 -6.56 -12.10
CA TYR A 189 -1.92 -6.89 -11.19
C TYR A 189 -3.15 -6.07 -11.46
N TYR A 190 -4.31 -6.72 -11.38
CA TYR A 190 -5.61 -6.10 -11.26
C TYR A 190 -6.16 -6.45 -9.88
N GLU A 191 -6.16 -5.46 -8.97
CA GLU A 191 -6.46 -5.63 -7.55
C GLU A 191 -7.93 -5.37 -7.25
N PHE A 192 -8.48 -6.15 -6.33
CA PHE A 192 -9.83 -6.03 -5.79
C PHE A 192 -9.74 -5.78 -4.29
N ASN A 193 -10.20 -4.62 -3.85
CA ASN A 193 -10.26 -4.21 -2.46
C ASN A 193 -11.73 -3.97 -2.07
N PRO A 194 -12.13 -4.09 -0.81
CA PRO A 194 -13.46 -3.65 -0.37
C PRO A 194 -13.71 -2.19 -0.74
N THR A 195 -14.92 -1.83 -1.14
CA THR A 195 -15.27 -0.44 -1.47
C THR A 195 -14.95 0.50 -0.31
N GLY A 196 -14.35 1.65 -0.64
CA GLY A 196 -13.94 2.65 0.34
C GLY A 196 -12.65 2.31 1.08
N VAL A 197 -11.96 1.23 0.67
CA VAL A 197 -10.62 0.89 1.17
C VAL A 197 -9.59 1.38 0.17
N ASP A 198 -8.87 2.42 0.56
CA ASP A 198 -7.73 3.00 -0.13
C ASP A 198 -6.76 3.61 0.91
N LYS A 199 -5.57 4.04 0.49
CA LYS A 199 -4.58 4.62 1.40
C LYS A 199 -5.09 5.89 2.10
N GLY A 200 -5.98 6.65 1.46
CA GLY A 200 -6.57 7.86 2.05
C GLY A 200 -7.56 7.53 3.16
N SER A 201 -8.43 6.54 2.97
CA SER A 201 -9.33 6.05 4.03
C SER A 201 -8.54 5.48 5.21
N GLY A 202 -7.42 4.77 4.95
CA GLY A 202 -6.51 4.29 5.98
C GLY A 202 -5.88 5.44 6.77
N LEU A 203 -5.41 6.50 6.09
CA LEU A 203 -4.85 7.68 6.75
C LEU A 203 -5.91 8.40 7.62
N ARG A 204 -7.13 8.58 7.09
CA ARG A 204 -8.24 9.19 7.87
C ARG A 204 -8.58 8.38 9.11
N ALA A 205 -8.69 7.06 8.97
CA ALA A 205 -8.99 6.17 10.10
C ALA A 205 -7.90 6.20 11.17
N LEU A 206 -6.62 6.25 10.76
CA LEU A 206 -5.50 6.37 11.69
C LEU A 206 -5.50 7.75 12.39
N ALA A 207 -5.67 8.84 11.65
CA ALA A 207 -5.71 10.19 12.18
C ALA A 207 -6.86 10.34 13.20
N GLU A 208 -8.07 9.87 12.87
CA GLU A 208 -9.23 9.86 13.78
C GLU A 208 -8.94 9.08 15.07
N MET A 209 -8.38 7.87 14.95
CA MET A 209 -8.02 7.03 16.09
C MET A 209 -7.02 7.72 17.03
N LEU A 210 -6.08 8.50 16.47
CA LEU A 210 -5.05 9.21 17.23
C LEU A 210 -5.52 10.59 17.72
N GLY A 211 -6.72 11.05 17.33
CA GLY A 211 -7.21 12.40 17.62
C GLY A 211 -6.43 13.49 16.89
N ILE A 212 -5.82 13.17 15.73
CA ILE A 212 -5.10 14.10 14.87
C ILE A 212 -6.07 14.64 13.82
N ASP A 213 -6.12 15.96 13.65
CA ASP A 213 -6.86 16.53 12.52
C ASP A 213 -6.18 16.10 11.21
N ILE A 214 -6.97 15.65 10.24
CA ILE A 214 -6.45 15.23 8.93
C ILE A 214 -5.68 16.38 8.25
N ALA A 215 -6.05 17.63 8.51
CA ALA A 215 -5.34 18.81 8.04
C ALA A 215 -3.93 18.98 8.65
N ASP A 216 -3.64 18.31 9.77
CA ASP A 216 -2.32 18.28 10.40
C ASP A 216 -1.49 17.05 9.95
N THR A 217 -1.84 16.43 8.82
CA THR A 217 -1.10 15.31 8.23
C THR A 217 -0.44 15.70 6.91
N ILE A 218 0.66 15.02 6.58
CA ILE A 218 1.33 15.10 5.29
C ILE A 218 1.28 13.70 4.67
N ALA A 219 1.03 13.60 3.37
CA ALA A 219 1.12 12.35 2.62
C ALA A 219 2.19 12.47 1.53
N CYS A 220 3.00 11.42 1.35
CA CYS A 220 4.00 11.32 0.29
C CYS A 220 3.67 10.13 -0.61
N GLY A 221 3.75 10.30 -1.93
CA GLY A 221 3.43 9.27 -2.90
C GLY A 221 3.99 9.55 -4.29
N ASP A 222 3.75 8.63 -5.23
CA ASP A 222 4.23 8.74 -6.61
C ASP A 222 3.20 8.35 -7.66
N SER A 223 2.21 7.54 -7.33
CA SER A 223 1.38 6.88 -8.34
C SER A 223 -0.11 6.79 -7.97
N ALA A 224 -0.89 6.10 -8.82
CA ALA A 224 -2.34 6.09 -8.78
C ALA A 224 -2.94 5.61 -7.45
N ASN A 225 -2.31 4.63 -6.77
CA ASN A 225 -2.79 4.11 -5.49
C ASN A 225 -2.55 5.06 -4.31
N ASP A 226 -1.79 6.15 -4.53
CA ASP A 226 -1.51 7.19 -3.53
C ASP A 226 -2.47 8.36 -3.62
N MET A 227 -3.13 8.55 -4.76
CA MET A 227 -3.95 9.73 -5.03
C MET A 227 -4.96 10.01 -3.91
N ALA A 228 -5.67 8.98 -3.44
CA ALA A 228 -6.62 9.12 -2.33
C ALA A 228 -5.95 9.57 -1.03
N MET A 229 -4.69 9.19 -0.79
CA MET A 229 -3.93 9.59 0.40
C MET A 229 -3.40 11.02 0.26
N LEU A 230 -2.90 11.38 -0.92
CA LEU A 230 -2.45 12.73 -1.23
C LEU A 230 -3.59 13.76 -1.09
N GLU A 231 -4.78 13.45 -1.64
CA GLU A 231 -5.98 14.29 -1.51
C GLU A 231 -6.56 14.33 -0.09
N ALA A 232 -6.37 13.26 0.71
CA ALA A 232 -6.89 13.17 2.06
C ALA A 232 -6.12 14.02 3.05
N ALA A 233 -4.83 14.11 2.91
CA ALA A 233 -3.92 14.78 3.84
C ALA A 233 -4.09 16.29 3.84
N GLY A 234 -3.55 16.96 4.86
CA GLY A 234 -3.44 18.42 4.88
C GLY A 234 -2.46 18.95 3.83
N VAL A 235 -1.45 18.15 3.46
CA VAL A 235 -0.53 18.42 2.34
C VAL A 235 -0.19 17.11 1.64
N GLY A 236 -0.42 17.07 0.33
CA GLY A 236 0.01 16.00 -0.56
C GLY A 236 1.35 16.35 -1.24
N VAL A 237 2.36 15.53 -1.01
CA VAL A 237 3.72 15.68 -1.57
C VAL A 237 4.00 14.54 -2.53
N VAL A 238 4.54 14.84 -3.71
CA VAL A 238 5.00 13.80 -4.63
C VAL A 238 6.49 13.94 -4.92
N VAL A 239 7.14 12.80 -5.14
CA VAL A 239 8.54 12.73 -5.58
C VAL A 239 8.71 13.24 -7.01
N SER A 240 9.93 13.56 -7.44
CA SER A 240 10.17 14.04 -8.81
C SER A 240 9.91 12.98 -9.89
N ASN A 241 9.98 11.70 -9.54
CA ASN A 241 9.67 10.55 -10.41
C ASN A 241 8.18 10.16 -10.42
N ALA A 242 7.30 10.94 -9.78
CA ALA A 242 5.88 10.64 -9.72
C ALA A 242 5.19 10.70 -11.09
N THR A 243 4.09 9.96 -11.21
CA THR A 243 3.26 9.96 -12.42
C THR A 243 2.59 11.32 -12.63
N PRO A 244 2.31 11.72 -13.89
CA PRO A 244 1.66 13.00 -14.17
C PRO A 244 0.33 13.20 -13.46
N ASP A 245 -0.45 12.13 -13.26
CA ASP A 245 -1.74 12.21 -12.57
C ASP A 245 -1.57 12.50 -11.08
N ALA A 246 -0.58 11.88 -10.42
CA ALA A 246 -0.25 12.17 -9.02
C ALA A 246 0.27 13.61 -8.86
N VAL A 247 1.12 14.08 -9.79
CA VAL A 247 1.61 15.46 -9.81
C VAL A 247 0.44 16.44 -9.93
N ALA A 248 -0.54 16.16 -10.78
CA ALA A 248 -1.66 17.07 -11.06
C ALA A 248 -2.55 17.36 -9.83
N ILE A 249 -2.59 16.47 -8.84
CA ILE A 249 -3.41 16.59 -7.63
C ILE A 249 -2.60 16.94 -6.38
N SER A 250 -1.27 16.93 -6.47
CA SER A 250 -0.40 17.20 -5.31
C SER A 250 -0.32 18.70 -5.00
N ASP A 251 -0.09 19.02 -3.73
CA ASP A 251 0.18 20.40 -3.27
C ASP A 251 1.64 20.79 -3.51
N TYR A 252 2.55 19.82 -3.51
CA TYR A 252 3.98 20.03 -3.66
C TYR A 252 4.65 18.89 -4.40
N GLN A 253 5.39 19.21 -5.46
CA GLN A 253 6.29 18.28 -6.11
C GLN A 253 7.72 18.53 -5.62
N ALA A 254 8.31 17.53 -4.96
CA ALA A 254 9.69 17.56 -4.53
C ALA A 254 10.64 17.56 -5.73
N LYS A 255 11.82 18.15 -5.55
CA LYS A 255 12.93 18.06 -6.52
C LYS A 255 13.65 16.72 -6.40
N ALA A 256 13.67 16.17 -5.18
CA ALA A 256 14.24 14.86 -4.88
C ALA A 256 13.41 13.74 -5.51
N SER A 257 14.08 12.77 -6.07
CA SER A 257 13.50 11.48 -6.45
C SER A 257 13.44 10.54 -5.23
N CYS A 258 12.88 9.35 -5.43
CA CYS A 258 12.91 8.30 -4.41
C CYS A 258 14.34 7.90 -4.01
N ASP A 259 15.33 8.06 -4.91
CA ASP A 259 16.73 7.74 -4.65
C ASP A 259 17.47 8.84 -3.86
N ASP A 260 16.96 10.08 -3.91
CA ASP A 260 17.63 11.24 -3.31
C ASP A 260 17.16 11.54 -1.87
N GLY A 261 15.96 11.11 -1.50
CA GLY A 261 15.41 11.29 -0.16
C GLY A 261 14.47 12.51 -0.03
N VAL A 262 13.21 12.31 -0.40
CA VAL A 262 12.13 13.33 -0.38
C VAL A 262 11.86 13.93 1.01
N PHE A 263 12.14 13.17 2.09
CA PHE A 263 11.82 13.59 3.46
C PHE A 263 12.65 14.75 3.96
N VAL A 264 13.79 15.03 3.33
CA VAL A 264 14.55 16.26 3.62
C VAL A 264 13.74 17.49 3.23
N GLU A 265 13.14 17.50 2.03
CA GLU A 265 12.29 18.59 1.58
C GLU A 265 11.01 18.70 2.42
N VAL A 266 10.41 17.58 2.81
CA VAL A 266 9.25 17.57 3.72
C VAL A 266 9.58 18.20 5.07
N LEU A 267 10.73 17.83 5.66
CA LEU A 267 11.20 18.41 6.91
C LEU A 267 11.40 19.92 6.79
N GLU A 268 12.17 20.36 5.78
CA GLU A 268 12.55 21.77 5.60
C GLU A 268 11.37 22.68 5.24
N HIS A 269 10.42 22.20 4.43
CA HIS A 269 9.34 23.06 3.93
C HIS A 269 8.12 23.09 4.84
N PHE A 270 7.81 21.99 5.53
CA PHE A 270 6.53 21.86 6.23
C PHE A 270 6.65 21.66 7.73
N ILE A 271 7.73 21.06 8.22
CA ILE A 271 7.85 20.68 9.65
C ILE A 271 8.76 21.66 10.38
N GLU A 272 9.93 21.94 9.85
CA GLU A 272 10.93 22.85 10.41
C GLU A 272 11.34 23.92 9.37
N PRO A 273 10.39 24.73 8.89
CA PRO A 273 10.73 25.77 7.95
C PRO A 273 11.71 26.73 8.61
N GLU A 274 12.88 26.93 8.00
CA GLU A 274 13.81 27.97 8.43
C GLU A 274 13.04 29.30 8.55
N HIS A 275 13.21 29.98 9.66
CA HIS A 275 12.60 31.29 9.85
C HIS A 275 13.06 32.22 8.72
N ARG A 276 12.17 32.38 7.73
CA ARG A 276 12.33 33.36 6.65
C ARG A 276 12.09 34.77 7.16
#